data_5c49c1a82eb6ee88e3937336dac21fcf
#
_entry.id   5c49c1a82eb6ee88e3937336dac21fcf
#
_cell.length_a   1.000
_cell.length_b   1.000
_cell.length_c   1.000
_cell.angle_alpha   90.00
_cell.angle_beta   90.00
_cell.angle_gamma   90.00
#
_symmetry.space_group_name_H-M   'P 1'
#
loop_
_entity.id
_entity.type
_entity.pdbx_description
1 polymer ?
#
loop_
_entity_poly.entity_id
_entity_poly.type
_entity_poly.pdbx_seq_one_letter_code
_entity_poly.pdbx_strand_id
1 'polypeptide(L)'
;MAIYKFRITFEDYEDISRDIEIRSSQTFFDFFQIILQSISFDAKHAGAFFSSDDYWSKGSEITLLEEDLEPGIKLMKTTKIASFIEQPNQRFVFLYDKEACWSLFIELIKLVPEDVKATYPRCIKSLGTAPKQYKQKLIAKLKEEVENGTADEKIVDDHVYKAIADEKLVFDEDEETSLHEDESDLVEKGEDDEHEGDEEHHEDDEHEGGEAW
;
A
#
# COMPACT_ATOMS: atom_id res chain seq x y z
N MET A 1 22.66 -5.23 -8.77
CA MET A 1 21.82 -4.24 -9.49
C MET A 1 21.14 -3.32 -8.49
N ALA A 2 20.71 -2.10 -8.91
CA ALA A 2 19.92 -1.24 -8.03
C ALA A 2 18.48 -1.73 -7.97
N ILE A 3 17.94 -1.77 -6.78
CA ILE A 3 16.52 -2.07 -6.51
C ILE A 3 15.87 -0.77 -6.08
N TYR A 4 14.78 -0.42 -6.73
CA TYR A 4 13.93 0.70 -6.36
C TYR A 4 12.83 0.20 -5.43
N LYS A 5 12.64 0.90 -4.31
CA LYS A 5 11.52 0.69 -3.41
C LYS A 5 10.52 1.81 -3.60
N PHE A 6 9.36 1.48 -4.13
CA PHE A 6 8.25 2.41 -4.32
C PHE A 6 7.17 2.19 -3.28
N ARG A 7 6.51 3.28 -2.90
CA ARG A 7 5.23 3.27 -2.18
C ARG A 7 4.12 3.64 -3.15
N ILE A 8 3.07 2.85 -3.13
CA ILE A 8 1.87 3.05 -3.93
C ILE A 8 0.72 3.31 -2.97
N THR A 9 -0.04 4.39 -3.20
CA THR A 9 -1.23 4.76 -2.43
C THR A 9 -2.38 5.05 -3.40
N PHE A 10 -3.61 4.78 -3.00
CA PHE A 10 -4.76 5.21 -3.76
C PHE A 10 -4.99 6.71 -3.55
N GLU A 11 -5.42 7.43 -4.58
CA GLU A 11 -5.75 8.85 -4.47
C GLU A 11 -6.90 9.09 -3.48
N ASP A 12 -7.92 8.23 -3.51
CA ASP A 12 -9.13 8.35 -2.68
C ASP A 12 -9.03 7.65 -1.31
N TYR A 13 -7.96 6.85 -1.07
CA TYR A 13 -7.82 6.03 0.14
C TYR A 13 -6.38 6.11 0.68
N GLU A 14 -6.10 7.14 1.47
CA GLU A 14 -4.75 7.42 1.99
C GLU A 14 -4.22 6.33 2.94
N ASP A 15 -5.11 5.61 3.61
CA ASP A 15 -4.77 4.53 4.56
C ASP A 15 -4.36 3.23 3.86
N ILE A 16 -4.57 3.13 2.54
CA ILE A 16 -4.27 1.94 1.77
C ILE A 16 -2.97 2.13 0.99
N SER A 17 -1.94 1.36 1.34
CA SER A 17 -0.67 1.45 0.65
C SER A 17 -0.02 0.09 0.38
N ARG A 18 0.88 0.08 -0.61
CA ARG A 18 1.74 -1.06 -0.98
C ARG A 18 3.17 -0.58 -1.13
N ASP A 19 4.12 -1.26 -0.50
CA ASP A 19 5.54 -1.04 -0.78
C ASP A 19 6.03 -2.15 -1.72
N ILE A 20 6.53 -1.76 -2.87
CA ILE A 20 6.98 -2.67 -3.94
C ILE A 20 8.47 -2.45 -4.20
N GLU A 21 9.21 -3.55 -4.29
CA GLU A 21 10.60 -3.57 -4.74
C GLU A 21 10.69 -4.09 -6.17
N ILE A 22 11.40 -3.36 -7.02
CA ILE A 22 11.58 -3.67 -8.42
C ILE A 22 13.02 -3.36 -8.88
N ARG A 23 13.58 -4.18 -9.77
CA ARG A 23 14.91 -3.91 -10.33
C ARG A 23 14.87 -2.71 -11.27
N SER A 24 15.95 -1.93 -11.26
CA SER A 24 16.13 -0.81 -12.20
C SER A 24 16.07 -1.21 -13.68
N SER A 25 16.40 -2.47 -13.99
CA SER A 25 16.36 -3.03 -15.34
C SER A 25 15.01 -3.56 -15.79
N GLN A 26 14.05 -3.71 -14.88
CA GLN A 26 12.69 -4.16 -15.20
C GLN A 26 11.88 -3.03 -15.84
N THR A 27 10.81 -3.42 -16.51
CA THR A 27 9.98 -2.53 -17.31
C THR A 27 8.82 -1.95 -16.52
N PHE A 28 8.18 -0.91 -17.04
CA PHE A 28 6.90 -0.43 -16.51
C PHE A 28 5.79 -1.48 -16.66
N PHE A 29 5.91 -2.43 -17.59
CA PHE A 29 4.98 -3.55 -17.68
C PHE A 29 5.12 -4.52 -16.48
N ASP A 30 6.35 -4.83 -16.06
CA ASP A 30 6.56 -5.63 -14.84
C ASP A 30 5.99 -4.91 -13.62
N PHE A 31 6.13 -3.58 -13.59
CA PHE A 31 5.61 -2.75 -12.49
C PHE A 31 4.08 -2.72 -12.49
N PHE A 32 3.46 -2.54 -13.65
CA PHE A 32 2.01 -2.65 -13.85
C PHE A 32 1.47 -3.97 -13.29
N GLN A 33 2.07 -5.09 -13.67
CA GLN A 33 1.61 -6.41 -13.24
C GLN A 33 1.67 -6.59 -11.72
N ILE A 34 2.77 -6.22 -11.08
CA ILE A 34 2.92 -6.38 -9.63
C ILE A 34 2.02 -5.43 -8.84
N ILE A 35 1.77 -4.21 -9.34
CA ILE A 35 0.82 -3.29 -8.72
C ILE A 35 -0.56 -3.93 -8.69
N LEU A 36 -1.11 -4.34 -9.85
CA LEU A 36 -2.44 -4.95 -9.93
C LEU A 36 -2.54 -6.22 -9.09
N GLN A 37 -1.51 -7.06 -9.12
CA GLN A 37 -1.46 -8.25 -8.29
C GLN A 37 -1.52 -7.90 -6.79
N SER A 38 -0.81 -6.86 -6.35
CA SER A 38 -0.72 -6.45 -4.93
C SER A 38 -2.03 -5.90 -4.37
N ILE A 39 -2.92 -5.41 -5.24
CA ILE A 39 -4.24 -4.88 -4.89
C ILE A 39 -5.39 -5.78 -5.34
N SER A 40 -5.08 -6.98 -5.85
CA SER A 40 -6.05 -7.97 -6.34
C SER A 40 -6.98 -7.47 -7.45
N PHE A 41 -6.47 -6.58 -8.31
CA PHE A 41 -7.16 -6.15 -9.52
C PHE A 41 -6.79 -7.08 -10.67
N ASP A 42 -7.72 -7.29 -11.61
CA ASP A 42 -7.41 -8.00 -12.85
C ASP A 42 -6.66 -7.08 -13.85
N ALA A 43 -6.01 -7.68 -14.83
CA ALA A 43 -5.26 -6.94 -15.84
C ALA A 43 -6.03 -6.83 -17.19
N LYS A 44 -7.36 -6.69 -17.14
CA LYS A 44 -8.22 -6.70 -18.35
C LYS A 44 -8.42 -5.33 -18.95
N HIS A 45 -8.09 -4.27 -18.22
CA HIS A 45 -8.29 -2.90 -18.63
C HIS A 45 -6.97 -2.20 -18.99
N ALA A 46 -7.08 -1.15 -19.80
CA ALA A 46 -5.94 -0.30 -20.14
C ALA A 46 -5.47 0.49 -18.91
N GLY A 47 -4.19 0.79 -18.87
CA GLY A 47 -3.58 1.63 -17.86
C GLY A 47 -2.45 2.48 -18.44
N ALA A 48 -2.12 3.57 -17.78
CA ALA A 48 -1.01 4.45 -18.14
C ALA A 48 -0.30 4.98 -16.89
N PHE A 49 1.02 5.05 -16.95
CA PHE A 49 1.83 5.78 -15.97
C PHE A 49 2.14 7.17 -16.54
N PHE A 50 2.19 8.14 -15.65
CA PHE A 50 2.62 9.50 -15.93
C PHE A 50 3.77 9.84 -14.99
N SER A 51 4.89 10.37 -15.51
CA SER A 51 5.86 11.02 -14.64
C SER A 51 5.20 12.17 -13.91
N SER A 52 5.59 12.45 -12.67
CA SER A 52 4.91 13.46 -11.87
C SER A 52 5.90 14.30 -11.07
N ASP A 53 5.47 15.53 -10.79
CA ASP A 53 6.13 16.48 -9.89
C ASP A 53 5.63 16.35 -8.44
N ASP A 54 6.03 17.28 -7.58
CA ASP A 54 5.64 17.31 -6.17
C ASP A 54 4.14 17.61 -5.94
N TYR A 55 3.44 18.06 -6.97
CA TYR A 55 2.02 18.41 -6.94
C TYR A 55 1.14 17.36 -7.60
N TRP A 56 1.70 16.22 -7.98
CA TRP A 56 1.03 15.14 -8.70
C TRP A 56 0.53 15.53 -10.10
N SER A 57 1.14 16.57 -10.69
CA SER A 57 0.85 16.97 -12.06
C SER A 57 1.35 15.89 -13.03
N LYS A 58 0.49 15.53 -14.01
CA LYS A 58 0.83 14.49 -15.00
C LYS A 58 1.77 15.04 -16.06
N GLY A 59 2.92 14.43 -16.19
CA GLY A 59 3.94 14.73 -17.21
C GLY A 59 3.95 13.72 -18.35
N SER A 60 5.14 13.16 -18.65
CA SER A 60 5.33 12.20 -19.75
C SER A 60 4.55 10.91 -19.52
N GLU A 61 3.83 10.47 -20.54
CA GLU A 61 3.00 9.27 -20.51
C GLU A 61 3.75 8.02 -20.94
N ILE A 62 3.43 6.89 -20.26
CA ILE A 62 3.90 5.54 -20.57
C ILE A 62 2.67 4.66 -20.61
N THR A 63 2.22 4.30 -21.82
CA THR A 63 0.98 3.55 -22.04
C THR A 63 1.18 2.04 -22.10
N LEU A 64 0.11 1.30 -21.80
CA LEU A 64 0.06 -0.16 -21.97
C LEU A 64 -0.16 -0.56 -23.44
N LEU A 65 -0.99 0.18 -24.17
CA LEU A 65 -1.48 -0.18 -25.50
C LEU A 65 -0.64 0.46 -26.60
N GLU A 66 -0.33 -0.32 -27.63
CA GLU A 66 0.37 0.15 -28.82
C GLU A 66 -0.48 1.11 -29.66
N GLU A 67 -1.79 1.00 -29.56
CA GLU A 67 -2.77 1.85 -30.25
C GLU A 67 -2.77 3.29 -29.72
N ASP A 68 -2.37 3.49 -28.46
CA ASP A 68 -2.28 4.81 -27.82
C ASP A 68 -0.90 5.49 -28.07
N LEU A 69 -0.03 4.91 -28.90
CA LEU A 69 1.30 5.48 -29.17
C LEU A 69 1.22 6.71 -30.08
N GLU A 70 1.49 7.86 -29.49
CA GLU A 70 1.69 9.13 -30.16
C GLU A 70 3.14 9.61 -29.99
N PRO A 71 3.60 10.62 -30.78
CA PRO A 71 4.91 11.20 -30.59
C PRO A 71 5.14 11.69 -29.15
N GLY A 72 6.11 11.09 -28.46
CA GLY A 72 6.44 11.42 -27.07
C GLY A 72 5.89 10.43 -26.03
N ILE A 73 4.89 9.62 -26.37
CA ILE A 73 4.36 8.55 -25.51
C ILE A 73 5.27 7.30 -25.62
N LYS A 74 5.51 6.64 -24.51
CA LYS A 74 6.35 5.44 -24.45
C LYS A 74 5.52 4.21 -24.09
N LEU A 75 5.96 3.03 -24.56
CA LEU A 75 5.27 1.78 -24.29
C LEU A 75 5.81 1.12 -23.03
N MET A 76 4.93 0.66 -22.12
CA MET A 76 5.32 0.00 -20.86
C MET A 76 6.22 -1.22 -21.07
N LYS A 77 5.95 -2.04 -22.12
CA LYS A 77 6.70 -3.27 -22.40
C LYS A 77 8.17 -3.05 -22.70
N THR A 78 8.53 -1.90 -23.29
CA THR A 78 9.89 -1.59 -23.73
C THR A 78 10.60 -0.58 -22.86
N THR A 79 9.87 0.17 -22.04
CA THR A 79 10.41 1.25 -21.21
C THR A 79 10.85 0.72 -19.84
N LYS A 80 12.14 0.88 -19.54
CA LYS A 80 12.70 0.48 -18.24
C LYS A 80 12.40 1.54 -17.18
N ILE A 81 12.17 1.09 -15.94
CA ILE A 81 11.97 2.00 -14.80
C ILE A 81 13.09 3.00 -14.66
N ALA A 82 14.35 2.54 -14.77
CA ALA A 82 15.53 3.41 -14.63
C ALA A 82 15.57 4.60 -15.58
N SER A 83 14.90 4.53 -16.74
CA SER A 83 14.91 5.63 -17.72
C SER A 83 14.03 6.83 -17.32
N PHE A 84 13.29 6.72 -16.24
CA PHE A 84 12.40 7.76 -15.69
C PHE A 84 12.76 8.15 -14.25
N ILE A 85 13.82 7.60 -13.69
CA ILE A 85 14.30 8.01 -12.37
C ILE A 85 15.38 9.09 -12.57
N GLU A 86 14.95 10.33 -12.46
CA GLU A 86 15.82 11.52 -12.69
C GLU A 86 16.23 12.15 -11.35
N GLN A 87 15.44 11.92 -10.29
CA GLN A 87 15.65 12.56 -8.99
C GLN A 87 15.30 11.64 -7.83
N PRO A 88 15.83 11.88 -6.61
CA PRO A 88 15.34 11.27 -5.39
C PRO A 88 13.86 11.58 -5.21
N ASN A 89 13.10 10.59 -4.66
CA ASN A 89 11.66 10.70 -4.46
C ASN A 89 10.85 10.92 -5.75
N GLN A 90 11.37 10.41 -6.88
CA GLN A 90 10.65 10.45 -8.15
C GLN A 90 9.22 9.95 -7.98
N ARG A 91 8.27 10.69 -8.53
CA ARG A 91 6.83 10.39 -8.44
C ARG A 91 6.25 10.00 -9.80
N PHE A 92 5.21 9.17 -9.74
CA PHE A 92 4.39 8.79 -10.88
C PHE A 92 2.93 8.77 -10.46
N VAL A 93 2.05 9.10 -11.39
CA VAL A 93 0.61 8.83 -11.29
C VAL A 93 0.32 7.62 -12.17
N PHE A 94 -0.35 6.62 -11.63
CA PHE A 94 -0.81 5.47 -12.38
C PHE A 94 -2.34 5.49 -12.50
N LEU A 95 -2.83 5.57 -13.72
CA LEU A 95 -4.24 5.46 -14.04
C LEU A 95 -4.55 4.05 -14.55
N TYR A 96 -5.59 3.47 -14.03
CA TYR A 96 -6.05 2.15 -14.44
C TYR A 96 -7.56 2.14 -14.64
N ASP A 97 -8.01 1.46 -15.68
CA ASP A 97 -9.42 1.41 -16.12
C ASP A 97 -10.01 2.79 -16.36
N LYS A 98 -10.01 3.24 -17.63
CA LYS A 98 -10.52 4.58 -18.05
C LYS A 98 -11.98 4.83 -17.62
N GLU A 99 -12.79 3.77 -17.48
CA GLU A 99 -14.19 3.88 -17.07
C GLU A 99 -14.35 4.01 -15.55
N ALA A 100 -13.59 3.20 -14.80
CA ALA A 100 -13.59 3.24 -13.33
C ALA A 100 -12.70 4.34 -12.77
N CYS A 101 -11.78 4.88 -13.57
CA CYS A 101 -10.89 6.00 -13.24
C CYS A 101 -10.04 5.76 -11.97
N TRP A 102 -9.54 4.54 -11.78
CA TRP A 102 -8.63 4.27 -10.66
C TRP A 102 -7.35 5.09 -10.80
N SER A 103 -7.05 5.89 -9.79
CA SER A 103 -5.84 6.72 -9.69
C SER A 103 -5.01 6.31 -8.49
N LEU A 104 -3.73 6.00 -8.73
CA LEU A 104 -2.77 5.61 -7.70
C LEU A 104 -1.55 6.51 -7.79
N PHE A 105 -1.11 7.00 -6.65
CA PHE A 105 0.10 7.78 -6.45
C PHE A 105 1.27 6.86 -6.13
N ILE A 106 2.39 7.07 -6.80
CA ILE A 106 3.58 6.24 -6.69
C ILE A 106 4.77 7.12 -6.37
N GLU A 107 5.48 6.83 -5.29
CA GLU A 107 6.66 7.57 -4.88
C GLU A 107 7.86 6.63 -4.68
N LEU A 108 9.01 7.00 -5.24
CA LEU A 108 10.28 6.33 -4.98
C LEU A 108 10.76 6.68 -3.57
N ILE A 109 10.69 5.73 -2.64
CA ILE A 109 11.06 5.95 -1.24
C ILE A 109 12.58 5.86 -1.05
N LYS A 110 13.22 4.88 -1.67
CA LYS A 110 14.67 4.68 -1.57
C LYS A 110 15.19 3.64 -2.55
N LEU A 111 16.50 3.66 -2.73
CA LEU A 111 17.24 2.58 -3.37
C LEU A 111 17.73 1.60 -2.30
N VAL A 112 17.62 0.31 -2.58
CA VAL A 112 18.11 -0.76 -1.69
C VAL A 112 19.06 -1.68 -2.44
N PRO A 113 20.02 -2.32 -1.75
CA PRO A 113 20.86 -3.34 -2.35
C PRO A 113 20.01 -4.54 -2.79
N GLU A 114 20.44 -5.21 -3.86
CA GLU A 114 19.79 -6.42 -4.34
C GLU A 114 20.01 -7.57 -3.36
N ASP A 115 18.91 -8.22 -2.97
CA ASP A 115 18.95 -9.51 -2.28
C ASP A 115 18.99 -10.63 -3.35
N VAL A 116 20.10 -11.33 -3.43
CA VAL A 116 20.34 -12.38 -4.43
C VAL A 116 19.36 -13.55 -4.30
N LYS A 117 18.77 -13.73 -3.10
CA LYS A 117 17.81 -14.82 -2.82
C LYS A 117 16.37 -14.43 -3.14
N ALA A 118 16.13 -13.15 -3.41
CA ALA A 118 14.78 -12.65 -3.67
C ALA A 118 14.45 -12.60 -5.15
N THR A 119 13.18 -12.83 -5.47
CA THR A 119 12.62 -12.59 -6.80
C THR A 119 12.03 -11.18 -6.87
N TYR A 120 12.17 -10.53 -8.03
CA TYR A 120 11.65 -9.19 -8.28
C TYR A 120 10.84 -9.17 -9.59
N PRO A 121 9.76 -8.36 -9.68
CA PRO A 121 9.29 -7.44 -8.66
C PRO A 121 8.57 -8.16 -7.52
N ARG A 122 8.47 -7.52 -6.34
CA ARG A 122 7.76 -8.08 -5.18
C ARG A 122 7.09 -7.00 -4.35
N CYS A 123 5.90 -7.30 -3.82
CA CYS A 123 5.26 -6.50 -2.78
C CYS A 123 5.80 -6.94 -1.42
N ILE A 124 6.42 -6.01 -0.67
CA ILE A 124 7.07 -6.30 0.62
C ILE A 124 6.26 -5.82 1.82
N LYS A 125 5.29 -4.93 1.59
CA LYS A 125 4.40 -4.43 2.62
C LYS A 125 3.04 -4.12 2.02
N SER A 126 1.98 -4.53 2.70
CA SER A 126 0.60 -4.17 2.41
C SER A 126 -0.01 -3.55 3.65
N LEU A 127 -0.63 -2.40 3.51
CA LEU A 127 -1.39 -1.71 4.54
C LEU A 127 -2.79 -1.47 4.00
N GLY A 128 -3.79 -1.79 4.80
CA GLY A 128 -5.20 -1.68 4.43
C GLY A 128 -5.65 -2.67 3.35
N THR A 129 -6.94 -2.90 3.28
CA THR A 129 -7.58 -3.75 2.27
C THR A 129 -7.87 -2.94 1.02
N ALA A 130 -7.41 -3.39 -0.14
CA ALA A 130 -7.70 -2.69 -1.39
C ALA A 130 -9.21 -2.70 -1.70
N PRO A 131 -9.77 -1.61 -2.25
CA PRO A 131 -11.17 -1.54 -2.63
C PRO A 131 -11.49 -2.56 -3.72
N LYS A 132 -12.75 -2.98 -3.82
CA LYS A 132 -13.19 -3.89 -4.88
C LYS A 132 -13.17 -3.18 -6.22
N GLN A 133 -12.42 -3.71 -7.20
CA GLN A 133 -12.17 -3.10 -8.51
C GLN A 133 -13.43 -2.60 -9.23
N TYR A 134 -14.52 -3.34 -9.18
CA TYR A 134 -15.73 -3.02 -9.95
C TYR A 134 -16.80 -2.25 -9.17
N LYS A 135 -16.54 -1.86 -7.93
CA LYS A 135 -17.50 -1.15 -7.08
C LYS A 135 -17.82 0.25 -7.64
N GLN A 136 -16.80 1.02 -8.03
CA GLN A 136 -16.99 2.35 -8.61
C GLN A 136 -17.75 2.30 -9.93
N LYS A 137 -17.50 1.28 -10.75
CA LYS A 137 -18.20 1.06 -12.02
C LYS A 137 -19.68 0.78 -11.83
N LEU A 138 -20.03 0.00 -10.78
CA LEU A 138 -21.42 -0.24 -10.42
C LEU A 138 -22.11 1.05 -9.96
N ILE A 139 -21.45 1.84 -9.12
CA ILE A 139 -21.98 3.12 -8.62
C ILE A 139 -22.15 4.13 -9.77
N ALA A 140 -21.17 4.23 -10.67
CA ALA A 140 -21.24 5.10 -11.84
C ALA A 140 -22.41 4.72 -12.77
N LYS A 141 -22.55 3.42 -13.04
CA LYS A 141 -23.66 2.90 -13.87
C LYS A 141 -25.02 3.18 -13.24
N LEU A 142 -25.17 2.98 -11.94
CA LEU A 142 -26.41 3.27 -11.23
C LEU A 142 -26.77 4.76 -11.28
N LYS A 143 -25.78 5.66 -11.15
CA LYS A 143 -26.00 7.11 -11.29
C LYS A 143 -26.45 7.50 -12.69
N GLU A 144 -25.84 6.93 -13.72
CA GLU A 144 -26.22 7.15 -15.12
C GLU A 144 -27.66 6.67 -15.41
N GLU A 145 -28.08 5.53 -14.84
CA GLU A 145 -29.43 5.02 -14.95
C GLU A 145 -30.47 5.96 -14.29
N VAL A 146 -30.12 6.63 -13.20
CA VAL A 146 -30.96 7.67 -12.59
C VAL A 146 -31.07 8.91 -13.48
N GLU A 147 -29.94 9.44 -13.97
CA GLU A 147 -29.90 10.63 -14.84
C GLU A 147 -30.69 10.40 -16.12
N ASN A 148 -30.66 9.18 -16.65
CA ASN A 148 -31.42 8.79 -17.85
C ASN A 148 -32.90 8.44 -17.55
N GLY A 149 -33.34 8.50 -16.28
CA GLY A 149 -34.71 8.20 -15.86
C GLY A 149 -35.12 6.74 -15.99
N THR A 150 -34.14 5.83 -16.10
CA THR A 150 -34.37 4.37 -16.23
C THR A 150 -34.34 3.64 -14.88
N ALA A 151 -33.89 4.28 -13.81
CA ALA A 151 -33.91 3.77 -12.48
C ALA A 151 -34.51 4.79 -11.48
N ASP A 152 -35.14 4.26 -10.41
CA ASP A 152 -35.70 5.09 -9.33
C ASP A 152 -34.54 5.53 -8.39
N GLU A 153 -34.41 6.85 -8.19
CA GLU A 153 -33.37 7.47 -7.37
C GLU A 153 -33.28 6.85 -5.98
N LYS A 154 -34.43 6.51 -5.35
CA LYS A 154 -34.45 5.86 -4.03
C LYS A 154 -33.88 4.45 -4.03
N ILE A 155 -34.06 3.69 -5.12
CA ILE A 155 -33.54 2.34 -5.25
C ILE A 155 -32.03 2.41 -5.43
N VAL A 156 -31.56 3.39 -6.19
CA VAL A 156 -30.11 3.58 -6.43
C VAL A 156 -29.41 4.04 -5.16
N ASP A 157 -29.98 4.99 -4.41
CA ASP A 157 -29.44 5.43 -3.13
C ASP A 157 -29.32 4.27 -2.13
N ASP A 158 -30.36 3.41 -2.03
CA ASP A 158 -30.31 2.24 -1.14
C ASP A 158 -29.21 1.25 -1.54
N HIS A 159 -29.01 1.01 -2.84
CA HIS A 159 -27.94 0.15 -3.34
C HIS A 159 -26.54 0.75 -3.15
N VAL A 160 -26.40 2.06 -3.33
CA VAL A 160 -25.16 2.80 -3.08
C VAL A 160 -24.84 2.80 -1.57
N TYR A 161 -25.83 3.10 -0.73
CA TYR A 161 -25.64 3.04 0.73
C TYR A 161 -25.29 1.65 1.22
N LYS A 162 -25.94 0.60 0.69
CA LYS A 162 -25.62 -0.78 1.02
C LYS A 162 -24.21 -1.18 0.57
N ALA A 163 -23.80 -0.76 -0.64
CA ALA A 163 -22.45 -1.01 -1.13
C ALA A 163 -21.38 -0.28 -0.29
N ILE A 164 -21.69 0.91 0.26
CA ILE A 164 -20.82 1.66 1.16
C ILE A 164 -20.82 1.04 2.56
N ALA A 165 -21.99 0.58 3.06
CA ALA A 165 -22.13 -0.05 4.36
C ALA A 165 -21.41 -1.41 4.43
N ASP A 166 -21.44 -2.20 3.34
CA ASP A 166 -20.68 -3.45 3.24
C ASP A 166 -19.14 -3.23 3.36
N GLU A 167 -18.66 -2.02 3.04
CA GLU A 167 -17.24 -1.65 3.21
C GLU A 167 -16.93 -1.30 4.68
N LYS A 168 -17.87 -0.69 5.38
CA LYS A 168 -17.75 -0.37 6.81
C LYS A 168 -17.80 -1.62 7.70
N LEU A 169 -18.61 -2.61 7.33
CA LEU A 169 -18.72 -3.88 8.07
C LEU A 169 -17.45 -4.75 7.98
N VAL A 170 -16.62 -4.59 6.93
CA VAL A 170 -15.34 -5.28 6.81
C VAL A 170 -14.24 -4.62 7.65
N PHE A 171 -14.40 -3.34 8.01
CA PHE A 171 -13.47 -2.62 8.91
C PHE A 171 -13.75 -2.91 10.40
N ASP A 172 -15.01 -3.22 10.76
CA ASP A 172 -15.38 -3.45 12.16
C ASP A 172 -15.16 -4.92 12.62
N GLU A 173 -14.97 -5.87 11.70
CA GLU A 173 -14.71 -7.28 12.06
C GLU A 173 -13.25 -7.56 12.47
N ASP A 174 -12.30 -6.68 12.17
CA ASP A 174 -10.89 -6.86 12.55
C ASP A 174 -10.49 -6.13 13.86
N GLU A 175 -11.39 -5.32 14.46
CA GLU A 175 -11.12 -4.62 15.73
C GLU A 175 -11.74 -5.28 16.99
N GLU A 176 -12.60 -6.29 16.86
CA GLU A 176 -13.27 -6.90 18.03
C GLU A 176 -12.61 -8.17 18.59
N THR A 177 -11.37 -8.49 18.28
CA THR A 177 -10.69 -9.66 18.85
C THR A 177 -9.55 -9.35 19.82
N SER A 178 -9.66 -8.30 20.65
CA SER A 178 -8.71 -8.11 21.75
C SER A 178 -9.27 -7.45 23.01
N LEU A 179 -10.51 -7.72 23.37
CA LEU A 179 -11.00 -7.42 24.72
C LEU A 179 -11.76 -8.63 25.27
N HIS A 180 -11.02 -9.65 25.69
CA HIS A 180 -11.48 -10.58 26.72
C HIS A 180 -10.77 -10.21 28.00
N GLU A 181 -11.44 -9.38 28.78
CA GLU A 181 -11.18 -9.25 30.20
C GLU A 181 -11.69 -10.53 30.87
N ASP A 182 -10.78 -11.35 31.38
CA ASP A 182 -11.06 -12.38 32.35
C ASP A 182 -11.36 -11.72 33.69
N GLU A 183 -12.63 -11.46 33.98
CA GLU A 183 -13.16 -11.33 35.34
C GLU A 183 -13.66 -12.70 35.82
N SER A 184 -12.86 -13.34 36.67
CA SER A 184 -13.25 -14.25 37.75
C SER A 184 -11.98 -14.89 38.32
N ASP A 185 -11.59 -14.73 39.56
CA ASP A 185 -12.21 -15.12 40.80
C ASP A 185 -11.45 -14.55 41.99
N LEU A 186 -12.17 -13.86 42.80
CA LEU A 186 -11.87 -13.60 44.22
C LEU A 186 -11.98 -14.92 45.01
N VAL A 187 -10.86 -15.42 45.55
CA VAL A 187 -10.90 -16.24 46.79
C VAL A 187 -9.79 -15.78 47.71
N GLU A 188 -10.24 -15.19 48.83
CA GLU A 188 -9.50 -14.99 50.07
C GLU A 188 -8.93 -16.29 50.64
N LYS A 189 -7.75 -16.17 51.23
CA LYS A 189 -7.22 -16.73 52.50
C LYS A 189 -5.70 -16.71 52.36
N GLY A 190 -4.96 -16.08 53.19
CA GLY A 190 -4.92 -16.11 54.64
C GLY A 190 -3.48 -16.47 55.08
N GLU A 191 -2.92 -15.59 55.88
CA GLU A 191 -1.95 -15.83 56.95
C GLU A 191 -0.49 -16.25 56.66
N ASP A 192 0.39 -15.37 57.15
CA ASP A 192 1.63 -15.56 57.91
C ASP A 192 2.81 -16.29 57.26
N ASP A 193 3.96 -15.59 57.15
CA ASP A 193 5.06 -15.78 58.06
C ASP A 193 6.21 -14.78 57.79
N GLU A 194 6.66 -14.21 58.86
CA GLU A 194 7.87 -13.40 59.00
C GLU A 194 9.11 -14.23 58.73
N HIS A 195 10.11 -13.72 58.04
CA HIS A 195 11.50 -14.03 58.41
C HIS A 195 12.43 -12.89 57.99
N GLU A 196 13.00 -12.33 59.06
CA GLU A 196 14.16 -11.44 59.08
C GLU A 196 15.43 -12.21 58.69
N GLY A 197 16.45 -11.46 58.27
CA GLY A 197 17.85 -11.90 58.30
C GLY A 197 18.65 -11.30 57.16
N ASP A 198 19.25 -10.19 57.45
CA ASP A 198 20.64 -9.87 57.76
C ASP A 198 21.61 -9.94 56.57
N GLU A 199 22.19 -8.74 56.33
CA GLU A 199 23.63 -8.36 56.34
C GLU A 199 24.56 -9.24 55.46
N GLU A 200 25.45 -8.74 54.71
CA GLU A 200 26.58 -7.80 54.84
C GLU A 200 27.34 -7.67 53.49
N HIS A 201 27.89 -6.48 53.30
CA HIS A 201 29.21 -6.07 52.83
C HIS A 201 30.07 -6.94 51.89
N HIS A 202 30.58 -6.28 50.86
CA HIS A 202 32.00 -5.94 50.59
C HIS A 202 32.11 -5.23 49.24
N GLU A 203 32.51 -4.04 49.22
CA GLU A 203 33.79 -3.30 49.05
C GLU A 203 34.72 -3.87 47.95
N ASP A 204 35.05 -2.90 47.06
CA ASP A 204 36.32 -2.58 46.42
C ASP A 204 36.99 -3.61 45.48
N ASP A 205 37.25 -3.18 44.27
CA ASP A 205 38.62 -2.88 43.85
C ASP A 205 38.69 -2.15 42.49
N GLU A 206 39.38 -1.06 42.57
CA GLU A 206 39.90 -0.30 41.44
C GLU A 206 41.01 -1.12 40.72
N HIS A 207 41.10 -1.01 39.40
CA HIS A 207 42.42 -1.04 38.79
C HIS A 207 42.47 -0.24 37.50
N GLU A 208 43.28 0.77 37.59
CA GLU A 208 43.81 1.60 36.49
C GLU A 208 44.74 0.82 35.56
N GLY A 209 44.93 1.43 34.40
CA GLY A 209 46.19 1.35 33.64
C GLY A 209 45.98 0.67 32.27
N GLY A 210 46.26 1.25 31.19
CA GLY A 210 47.35 2.04 30.73
C GLY A 210 47.46 1.89 29.23
N GLU A 211 47.63 2.98 28.60
CA GLU A 211 48.34 3.38 27.39
C GLU A 211 48.81 2.36 26.33
N ALA A 212 48.59 2.85 25.13
CA ALA A 212 49.52 2.99 24.01
C ALA A 212 49.72 1.82 23.02
N TRP A 213 49.40 2.01 21.81
CA TRP A 213 50.16 2.28 20.56
C TRP A 213 49.22 2.41 19.36
#